data_1f35b937cd2cf1be273ff7c1a335c838
#
_entry.id   1f35b937cd2cf1be273ff7c1a335c838
#
_cell.length_a   1.000
_cell.length_b   1.000
_cell.length_c   1.000
_cell.angle_alpha   90.00
_cell.angle_beta   90.00
_cell.angle_gamma   90.00
#
_symmetry.space_group_name_H-M   'P 1'
#
loop_
_entity.id
_entity.type
_entity.pdbx_description
1 polymer ?
#
loop_
_entity_poly.entity_id
_entity_poly.type
_entity_poly.pdbx_seq_one_letter_code
_entity_poly.pdbx_strand_id
1 'polypeptide(L)'
;KAVRDGDDWVVTGQKIWSSNAQFSEYGFILARTNPDVVKQAGITAFLVPMDAPGVEIRPIRQMSGPATFNEVFFDGARIPDSMRIGDVDAGWKVAQATLGFERSSSGSGHRRKGGTADDLVALAQHLGLNDDPVTRQELADVYIRTRLHAAMVAKVARATASGDKPGPAGSLGKLLSSDNLVRIGNAASHLLGSALVADTGEWGEFAWS
;
A
#
# COMPACT_ATOMS: atom_id res chain seq x y z
N LYS A 1 21.94 -0.78 7.75
CA LYS A 1 22.83 0.39 7.95
C LYS A 1 23.48 0.77 6.64
N ALA A 2 24.00 2.01 6.55
CA ALA A 2 24.88 2.46 5.49
C ALA A 2 26.11 3.12 6.12
N VAL A 3 27.30 2.76 5.67
CA VAL A 3 28.57 3.30 6.16
C VAL A 3 29.28 3.94 4.98
N ARG A 4 29.79 5.16 5.15
CA ARG A 4 30.52 5.84 4.10
C ARG A 4 31.89 5.21 3.90
N ASP A 5 32.26 5.00 2.63
CA ASP A 5 33.56 4.49 2.21
C ASP A 5 34.01 5.23 0.95
N GLY A 6 34.80 6.28 1.14
CA GLY A 6 35.19 7.22 0.07
C GLY A 6 33.98 7.97 -0.47
N ASP A 7 33.76 7.86 -1.78
CA ASP A 7 32.62 8.47 -2.50
C ASP A 7 31.39 7.58 -2.54
N ASP A 8 31.46 6.42 -1.91
CA ASP A 8 30.37 5.44 -1.87
C ASP A 8 29.81 5.26 -0.46
N TRP A 9 28.64 4.61 -0.40
CA TRP A 9 28.02 4.08 0.79
C TRP A 9 27.93 2.57 0.71
N VAL A 10 28.41 1.86 1.72
CA VAL A 10 28.31 0.41 1.87
C VAL A 10 27.05 0.10 2.67
N VAL A 11 26.06 -0.49 2.01
CA VAL A 11 24.76 -0.82 2.61
C VAL A 11 24.71 -2.27 3.01
N THR A 12 24.31 -2.52 4.27
CA THR A 12 24.11 -3.88 4.81
C THR A 12 22.83 -3.94 5.61
N GLY A 13 22.01 -4.94 5.35
CA GLY A 13 20.73 -5.16 6.04
C GLY A 13 19.68 -5.80 5.16
N GLN A 14 18.44 -5.69 5.57
CA GLN A 14 17.31 -6.33 4.90
C GLN A 14 16.11 -5.38 4.88
N LYS A 15 15.32 -5.48 3.81
CA LYS A 15 13.97 -4.93 3.71
C LYS A 15 13.00 -6.06 3.40
N ILE A 16 11.78 -5.95 3.89
CA ILE A 16 10.70 -6.91 3.62
C ILE A 16 9.44 -6.16 3.17
N TRP A 17 8.55 -6.86 2.53
CA TRP A 17 7.31 -6.33 1.95
C TRP A 17 7.54 -5.28 0.86
N SER A 18 8.67 -5.41 0.14
CA SER A 18 9.00 -4.52 -0.98
C SER A 18 8.18 -4.90 -2.20
N SER A 19 7.17 -4.06 -2.51
CA SER A 19 6.25 -4.32 -3.63
C SER A 19 6.98 -4.28 -4.96
N ASN A 20 6.83 -5.34 -5.77
CA ASN A 20 7.34 -5.45 -7.13
C ASN A 20 8.86 -5.23 -7.28
N ALA A 21 9.64 -5.43 -6.21
CA ALA A 21 11.09 -5.21 -6.25
C ALA A 21 11.77 -6.05 -7.34
N GLN A 22 11.26 -7.26 -7.64
CA GLN A 22 11.78 -8.14 -8.68
C GLN A 22 11.64 -7.60 -10.11
N PHE A 23 10.84 -6.56 -10.31
CA PHE A 23 10.60 -5.91 -11.61
C PHE A 23 11.11 -4.47 -11.64
N SER A 24 11.70 -4.00 -10.54
CA SER A 24 12.12 -2.61 -10.38
C SER A 24 13.60 -2.45 -10.75
N GLU A 25 13.94 -1.45 -11.54
CA GLU A 25 15.32 -1.08 -11.81
C GLU A 25 15.98 -0.41 -10.60
N TYR A 26 15.20 0.36 -9.84
CA TYR A 26 15.68 1.09 -8.67
C TYR A 26 14.77 0.88 -7.46
N GLY A 27 15.38 0.80 -6.28
CA GLY A 27 14.70 0.80 -4.99
C GLY A 27 14.97 2.09 -4.22
N PHE A 28 13.92 2.71 -3.65
CA PHE A 28 14.07 3.79 -2.67
C PHE A 28 14.23 3.17 -1.30
N ILE A 29 15.37 3.42 -0.63
CA ILE A 29 15.64 2.89 0.69
C ILE A 29 15.97 3.99 1.72
N LEU A 30 15.64 3.70 2.96
CA LEU A 30 16.11 4.43 4.13
C LEU A 30 17.11 3.55 4.88
N ALA A 31 18.32 4.05 5.11
CA ALA A 31 19.35 3.34 5.84
C ALA A 31 19.87 4.17 7.01
N ARG A 32 20.24 3.50 8.09
CA ARG A 32 20.88 4.13 9.26
C ARG A 32 22.31 4.49 8.91
N THR A 33 22.61 5.79 8.92
CA THR A 33 23.95 6.36 8.65
C THR A 33 24.64 6.80 9.91
N ASN A 34 23.88 7.29 10.90
CA ASN A 34 24.41 7.71 12.18
C ASN A 34 23.73 6.97 13.34
N PRO A 35 24.41 6.02 14.02
CA PRO A 35 23.84 5.26 15.13
C PRO A 35 23.78 6.03 16.45
N ASP A 36 24.53 7.14 16.58
CA ASP A 36 24.78 7.83 17.86
C ASP A 36 23.70 8.88 18.19
N VAL A 37 22.75 9.09 17.28
CA VAL A 37 21.64 10.03 17.47
C VAL A 37 20.28 9.30 17.51
N VAL A 38 19.21 10.02 17.89
CA VAL A 38 17.85 9.48 17.86
C VAL A 38 17.50 8.94 16.47
N LYS A 39 16.64 7.90 16.42
CA LYS A 39 16.41 7.11 15.20
C LYS A 39 16.16 7.97 13.95
N GLN A 40 15.30 8.97 14.05
CA GLN A 40 14.89 9.80 12.92
C GLN A 40 16.00 10.72 12.40
N ALA A 41 16.90 11.16 13.29
CA ALA A 41 17.99 12.08 12.97
C ALA A 41 19.24 11.39 12.39
N GLY A 42 19.27 10.06 12.33
CA GLY A 42 20.42 9.30 11.83
C GLY A 42 20.07 8.41 10.63
N ILE A 43 19.11 8.83 9.81
CA ILE A 43 18.65 8.07 8.64
C ILE A 43 18.89 8.89 7.38
N THR A 44 19.48 8.26 6.37
CA THR A 44 19.67 8.82 5.03
C THR A 44 18.86 8.05 4.01
N ALA A 45 18.37 8.74 2.99
CA ALA A 45 17.62 8.15 1.88
C ALA A 45 18.55 7.94 0.68
N PHE A 46 18.36 6.80 0.00
CA PHE A 46 19.13 6.43 -1.18
C PHE A 46 18.24 5.85 -2.26
N LEU A 47 18.63 6.07 -3.50
CA LEU A 47 18.17 5.32 -4.66
C LEU A 47 19.19 4.21 -4.92
N VAL A 48 18.73 2.95 -4.99
CA VAL A 48 19.60 1.79 -5.12
C VAL A 48 19.28 1.07 -6.41
N PRO A 49 20.24 0.84 -7.31
CA PRO A 49 20.05 -0.08 -8.42
C PRO A 49 19.76 -1.48 -7.88
N MET A 50 18.67 -2.10 -8.31
CA MET A 50 18.25 -3.39 -7.77
C MET A 50 19.05 -4.57 -8.32
N ASP A 51 19.87 -4.35 -9.35
CA ASP A 51 20.84 -5.27 -9.93
C ASP A 51 22.28 -5.05 -9.41
N ALA A 52 22.48 -4.12 -8.47
CA ALA A 52 23.81 -3.84 -7.93
C ALA A 52 24.40 -5.07 -7.22
N PRO A 53 25.73 -5.28 -7.33
CA PRO A 53 26.42 -6.33 -6.57
C PRO A 53 26.13 -6.21 -5.07
N GLY A 54 25.77 -7.32 -4.44
CA GLY A 54 25.38 -7.37 -3.03
C GLY A 54 23.90 -7.06 -2.77
N VAL A 55 23.07 -6.89 -3.82
CA VAL A 55 21.61 -6.84 -3.70
C VAL A 55 21.02 -8.19 -4.13
N GLU A 56 20.22 -8.79 -3.25
CA GLU A 56 19.50 -10.03 -3.53
C GLU A 56 18.01 -9.83 -3.28
N ILE A 57 17.17 -10.20 -4.25
CA ILE A 57 15.70 -10.08 -4.19
C ILE A 57 15.10 -11.48 -4.09
N ARG A 58 14.28 -11.71 -3.07
CA ARG A 58 13.56 -12.97 -2.86
C ARG A 58 12.06 -12.73 -2.84
N PRO A 59 11.32 -13.20 -3.85
CA PRO A 59 9.86 -13.09 -3.89
C PRO A 59 9.21 -13.87 -2.74
N ILE A 60 8.18 -13.26 -2.13
CA ILE A 60 7.37 -13.88 -1.07
C ILE A 60 6.05 -14.34 -1.69
N ARG A 61 5.79 -15.63 -1.68
CA ARG A 61 4.52 -16.18 -2.13
C ARG A 61 3.42 -15.83 -1.14
N GLN A 62 2.39 -15.15 -1.62
CA GLN A 62 1.22 -14.77 -0.85
C GLN A 62 0.19 -15.91 -0.79
N MET A 63 -0.68 -15.91 0.22
CA MET A 63 -1.78 -16.88 0.34
C MET A 63 -2.74 -16.83 -0.85
N SER A 64 -2.88 -15.66 -1.49
CA SER A 64 -3.65 -15.43 -2.71
C SER A 64 -2.99 -15.97 -3.99
N GLY A 65 -1.79 -16.58 -3.91
CA GLY A 65 -1.07 -17.18 -5.03
C GLY A 65 0.05 -16.33 -5.62
N PRO A 66 -0.13 -15.04 -5.94
CA PRO A 66 0.91 -14.17 -6.48
C PRO A 66 2.11 -13.98 -5.53
N ALA A 67 3.24 -13.50 -6.07
CA ALA A 67 4.44 -13.13 -5.32
C ALA A 67 4.83 -11.69 -5.65
N THR A 68 3.96 -10.74 -5.30
CA THR A 68 4.18 -9.31 -5.58
C THR A 68 5.00 -8.61 -4.52
N PHE A 69 5.15 -9.20 -3.34
CA PHE A 69 6.04 -8.71 -2.29
C PHE A 69 7.36 -9.46 -2.26
N ASN A 70 8.41 -8.78 -1.81
CA ASN A 70 9.75 -9.33 -1.78
C ASN A 70 10.46 -9.03 -0.46
N GLU A 71 11.38 -9.90 -0.09
CA GLU A 71 12.51 -9.56 0.75
C GLU A 71 13.65 -9.04 -0.14
N VAL A 72 14.34 -8.02 0.32
CA VAL A 72 15.51 -7.46 -0.35
C VAL A 72 16.67 -7.45 0.64
N PHE A 73 17.72 -8.19 0.33
CA PHE A 73 18.92 -8.29 1.15
C PHE A 73 20.02 -7.40 0.55
N PHE A 74 20.75 -6.74 1.41
CA PHE A 74 21.90 -5.93 1.08
C PHE A 74 23.10 -6.50 1.82
N ASP A 75 24.04 -7.08 1.09
CA ASP A 75 25.29 -7.63 1.64
C ASP A 75 26.47 -6.84 1.10
N GLY A 76 26.78 -5.75 1.78
CA GLY A 76 27.84 -4.85 1.38
C GLY A 76 27.59 -4.14 0.03
N ALA A 77 26.34 -3.92 -0.35
CA ALA A 77 26.00 -3.25 -1.61
C ALA A 77 26.56 -1.81 -1.64
N ARG A 78 27.37 -1.51 -2.67
CA ARG A 78 28.00 -0.20 -2.84
C ARG A 78 27.12 0.73 -3.64
N ILE A 79 26.84 1.89 -3.07
CA ILE A 79 25.95 2.90 -3.66
C ILE A 79 26.72 4.22 -3.72
N PRO A 80 26.91 4.83 -4.90
CA PRO A 80 27.54 6.13 -5.04
C PRO A 80 26.81 7.23 -4.25
N ASP A 81 27.54 8.21 -3.68
CA ASP A 81 26.92 9.32 -2.95
C ASP A 81 26.00 10.16 -3.85
N SER A 82 26.20 10.14 -5.15
CA SER A 82 25.30 10.77 -6.12
C SER A 82 23.89 10.18 -6.16
N MET A 83 23.70 8.95 -5.64
CA MET A 83 22.42 8.27 -5.50
C MET A 83 21.75 8.56 -4.14
N ARG A 84 22.34 9.37 -3.31
CA ARG A 84 21.73 9.88 -2.07
C ARG A 84 20.66 10.91 -2.39
N ILE A 85 19.53 10.82 -1.70
CA ILE A 85 18.42 11.76 -1.83
C ILE A 85 18.36 12.65 -0.59
N GLY A 86 18.61 13.95 -0.81
CA GLY A 86 18.69 14.94 0.27
C GLY A 86 20.02 14.89 1.05
N ASP A 87 20.09 15.56 2.20
CA ASP A 87 21.28 15.61 3.03
C ASP A 87 21.50 14.32 3.82
N VAL A 88 22.75 14.07 4.22
CA VAL A 88 23.07 12.97 5.16
C VAL A 88 22.27 13.19 6.46
N ASP A 89 21.74 12.10 7.00
CA ASP A 89 20.91 12.07 8.21
C ASP A 89 19.55 12.79 8.11
N ALA A 90 19.18 13.33 6.92
CA ALA A 90 17.90 13.97 6.66
C ALA A 90 16.85 13.08 5.99
N GLY A 91 17.12 11.77 5.86
CA GLY A 91 16.26 10.83 5.14
C GLY A 91 14.85 10.68 5.73
N TRP A 92 14.66 10.95 7.02
CA TRP A 92 13.33 10.97 7.63
C TRP A 92 12.43 12.05 7.02
N LYS A 93 12.99 13.22 6.76
CA LYS A 93 12.29 14.34 6.11
C LYS A 93 11.89 13.98 4.68
N VAL A 94 12.80 13.31 3.95
CA VAL A 94 12.53 12.80 2.60
C VAL A 94 11.41 11.75 2.63
N ALA A 95 11.47 10.78 3.56
CA ALA A 95 10.42 9.78 3.73
C ALA A 95 9.05 10.38 4.02
N GLN A 96 8.99 11.39 4.89
CA GLN A 96 7.72 12.07 5.20
C GLN A 96 7.12 12.77 3.98
N ALA A 97 7.94 13.37 3.13
CA ALA A 97 7.50 13.97 1.89
C ALA A 97 6.95 12.91 0.93
N THR A 98 7.68 11.82 0.71
CA THR A 98 7.26 10.69 -0.14
C THR A 98 5.93 10.09 0.33
N LEU A 99 5.80 9.80 1.62
CA LEU A 99 4.55 9.28 2.22
C LEU A 99 3.41 10.30 2.15
N GLY A 100 3.72 11.61 2.15
CA GLY A 100 2.75 12.67 1.94
C GLY A 100 2.13 12.61 0.54
N PHE A 101 2.97 12.47 -0.48
CA PHE A 101 2.53 12.30 -1.87
C PHE A 101 1.78 10.99 -2.11
N GLU A 102 2.26 9.88 -1.55
CA GLU A 102 1.56 8.58 -1.63
C GLU A 102 0.13 8.67 -1.07
N ARG A 103 -0.07 9.31 0.07
CA ARG A 103 -1.41 9.51 0.64
C ARG A 103 -2.33 10.30 -0.29
N SER A 104 -1.79 11.26 -1.02
CA SER A 104 -2.55 12.06 -1.99
C SER A 104 -2.88 11.28 -3.26
N SER A 105 -1.96 10.43 -3.72
CA SER A 105 -2.12 9.61 -4.94
C SER A 105 -2.97 8.37 -4.73
N SER A 106 -3.08 7.85 -3.51
CA SER A 106 -3.91 6.67 -3.20
C SER A 106 -5.41 6.86 -3.49
N GLY A 107 -5.84 8.09 -3.80
CA GLY A 107 -7.20 8.41 -4.29
C GLY A 107 -7.33 8.47 -5.81
N SER A 108 -6.22 8.44 -6.56
CA SER A 108 -6.22 8.65 -8.01
C SER A 108 -6.10 7.30 -8.76
N GLY A 109 -7.26 6.72 -9.10
CA GLY A 109 -7.44 6.06 -10.38
C GLY A 109 -6.84 4.68 -10.62
N HIS A 110 -6.10 4.06 -9.72
CA HIS A 110 -5.78 2.65 -9.88
C HIS A 110 -7.03 1.84 -9.55
N ARG A 111 -7.55 1.16 -10.57
CA ARG A 111 -8.64 0.20 -10.44
C ARG A 111 -8.21 -0.81 -9.36
N ARG A 112 -8.75 -0.66 -8.14
CA ARG A 112 -8.47 -1.60 -7.06
C ARG A 112 -8.95 -2.96 -7.52
N LYS A 113 -8.09 -3.96 -7.41
CA LYS A 113 -8.54 -5.32 -7.37
C LYS A 113 -9.38 -5.45 -6.10
N GLY A 114 -10.61 -5.86 -6.22
CA GLY A 114 -11.57 -5.97 -5.13
C GLY A 114 -12.92 -5.44 -5.54
N GLY A 115 -13.96 -6.04 -5.02
CA GLY A 115 -15.33 -5.68 -5.30
C GLY A 115 -15.70 -4.29 -4.79
N THR A 116 -16.71 -3.72 -5.38
CA THR A 116 -17.33 -2.46 -4.96
C THR A 116 -18.64 -2.72 -4.21
N ALA A 117 -19.24 -1.68 -3.62
CA ALA A 117 -20.59 -1.78 -3.07
C ALA A 117 -21.62 -2.16 -4.15
N ASP A 118 -21.43 -1.68 -5.37
CA ASP A 118 -22.33 -1.99 -6.50
C ASP A 118 -22.20 -3.47 -6.92
N ASP A 119 -20.99 -4.01 -6.91
CA ASP A 119 -20.77 -5.44 -7.18
C ASP A 119 -21.40 -6.32 -6.09
N LEU A 120 -21.36 -5.92 -4.81
CA LEU A 120 -22.07 -6.64 -3.74
C LEU A 120 -23.59 -6.64 -3.95
N VAL A 121 -24.15 -5.53 -4.41
CA VAL A 121 -25.57 -5.47 -4.73
C VAL A 121 -25.89 -6.42 -5.90
N ALA A 122 -25.06 -6.44 -6.94
CA ALA A 122 -25.22 -7.35 -8.06
C ALA A 122 -25.10 -8.82 -7.63
N LEU A 123 -24.17 -9.16 -6.75
CA LEU A 123 -24.03 -10.48 -6.16
C LEU A 123 -25.29 -10.90 -5.39
N ALA A 124 -25.80 -10.03 -4.51
CA ALA A 124 -27.02 -10.32 -3.75
C ALA A 124 -28.24 -10.54 -4.65
N GLN A 125 -28.36 -9.76 -5.73
CA GLN A 125 -29.39 -9.95 -6.75
C GLN A 125 -29.25 -11.29 -7.49
N HIS A 126 -28.01 -11.63 -7.89
CA HIS A 126 -27.72 -12.92 -8.56
C HIS A 126 -28.10 -14.12 -7.67
N LEU A 127 -27.86 -14.00 -6.37
CA LEU A 127 -28.19 -15.05 -5.39
C LEU A 127 -29.67 -15.03 -4.94
N GLY A 128 -30.47 -14.05 -5.37
CA GLY A 128 -31.87 -13.91 -4.94
C GLY A 128 -32.02 -13.47 -3.47
N LEU A 129 -30.99 -12.84 -2.89
CA LEU A 129 -30.95 -12.42 -1.48
C LEU A 129 -31.27 -10.93 -1.27
N ASN A 130 -31.63 -10.21 -2.30
CA ASN A 130 -31.90 -8.77 -2.26
C ASN A 130 -33.09 -8.38 -1.36
N ASP A 131 -33.99 -9.30 -1.03
CA ASP A 131 -35.12 -9.10 -0.14
C ASP A 131 -34.89 -9.60 1.29
N ASP A 132 -33.78 -10.32 1.51
CA ASP A 132 -33.40 -10.76 2.86
C ASP A 132 -33.03 -9.55 3.73
N PRO A 133 -33.66 -9.36 4.90
CA PRO A 133 -33.43 -8.16 5.73
C PRO A 133 -32.02 -8.07 6.29
N VAL A 134 -31.33 -9.17 6.55
CA VAL A 134 -29.95 -9.17 7.05
C VAL A 134 -29.00 -8.73 5.95
N THR A 135 -29.11 -9.33 4.76
CA THR A 135 -28.37 -8.95 3.57
C THR A 135 -28.54 -7.46 3.25
N ARG A 136 -29.77 -6.97 3.31
CA ARG A 136 -30.06 -5.52 3.07
C ARG A 136 -29.35 -4.61 4.04
N GLN A 137 -29.23 -4.98 5.32
CA GLN A 137 -28.51 -4.19 6.32
C GLN A 137 -27.00 -4.18 6.06
N GLU A 138 -26.41 -5.32 5.69
CA GLU A 138 -24.99 -5.39 5.33
C GLU A 138 -24.68 -4.54 4.08
N LEU A 139 -25.48 -4.66 3.04
CA LEU A 139 -25.36 -3.85 1.82
C LEU A 139 -25.51 -2.35 2.11
N ALA A 140 -26.47 -1.97 2.95
CA ALA A 140 -26.68 -0.58 3.34
C ALA A 140 -25.48 -0.01 4.10
N ASP A 141 -24.88 -0.77 5.05
CA ASP A 141 -23.67 -0.32 5.79
C ASP A 141 -22.52 -0.05 4.82
N VAL A 142 -22.22 -0.98 3.91
CA VAL A 142 -21.16 -0.83 2.91
C VAL A 142 -21.44 0.36 1.98
N TYR A 143 -22.68 0.52 1.51
CA TYR A 143 -23.07 1.60 0.64
C TYR A 143 -22.90 2.98 1.31
N ILE A 144 -23.39 3.12 2.54
CA ILE A 144 -23.26 4.36 3.34
C ILE A 144 -21.78 4.72 3.50
N ARG A 145 -20.93 3.75 3.86
CA ARG A 145 -19.49 3.97 4.05
C ARG A 145 -18.80 4.37 2.75
N THR A 146 -19.16 3.76 1.64
CA THR A 146 -18.67 4.13 0.31
C THR A 146 -19.01 5.58 -0.01
N ARG A 147 -20.26 6.03 0.27
CA ARG A 147 -20.69 7.41 0.06
C ARG A 147 -19.97 8.39 0.99
N LEU A 148 -19.78 8.03 2.26
CA LEU A 148 -19.04 8.85 3.22
C LEU A 148 -17.56 8.99 2.81
N HIS A 149 -16.92 7.91 2.37
CA HIS A 149 -15.56 7.97 1.86
C HIS A 149 -15.45 8.89 0.63
N ALA A 150 -16.35 8.75 -0.34
CA ALA A 150 -16.37 9.61 -1.52
C ALA A 150 -16.55 11.10 -1.17
N ALA A 151 -17.45 11.41 -0.22
CA ALA A 151 -17.66 12.77 0.26
C ALA A 151 -16.42 13.35 0.96
N MET A 152 -15.71 12.52 1.74
CA MET A 152 -14.46 12.92 2.40
C MET A 152 -13.35 13.19 1.38
N VAL A 153 -13.16 12.31 0.40
CA VAL A 153 -12.17 12.49 -0.68
C VAL A 153 -12.46 13.80 -1.45
N ALA A 154 -13.73 14.05 -1.80
CA ALA A 154 -14.12 15.27 -2.48
C ALA A 154 -13.87 16.52 -1.61
N LYS A 155 -14.08 16.45 -0.29
CA LYS A 155 -13.77 17.54 0.64
C LYS A 155 -12.28 17.85 0.68
N VAL A 156 -11.43 16.81 0.80
CA VAL A 156 -9.96 16.96 0.82
C VAL A 156 -9.47 17.52 -0.51
N ALA A 157 -9.96 17.02 -1.64
CA ALA A 157 -9.59 17.50 -2.97
C ALA A 157 -9.91 19.00 -3.14
N ARG A 158 -11.09 19.45 -2.70
CA ARG A 158 -11.45 20.88 -2.74
C ARG A 158 -10.52 21.74 -1.88
N ALA A 159 -10.23 21.32 -0.65
CA ALA A 159 -9.32 22.04 0.24
C ALA A 159 -7.91 22.15 -0.37
N THR A 160 -7.40 21.07 -0.94
CA THR A 160 -6.09 21.07 -1.64
C THR A 160 -6.09 22.00 -2.86
N ALA A 161 -7.16 22.00 -3.63
CA ALA A 161 -7.30 22.92 -4.78
C ALA A 161 -7.34 24.40 -4.37
N SER A 162 -7.79 24.69 -3.15
CA SER A 162 -7.78 26.04 -2.55
C SER A 162 -6.43 26.40 -1.87
N GLY A 163 -5.41 25.53 -1.99
CA GLY A 163 -4.07 25.77 -1.43
C GLY A 163 -3.86 25.25 -0.01
N ASP A 164 -4.85 24.61 0.61
CA ASP A 164 -4.73 24.00 1.92
C ASP A 164 -3.89 22.72 1.86
N LYS A 165 -3.11 22.48 2.92
CA LYS A 165 -2.42 21.18 3.07
C LYS A 165 -3.43 20.12 3.50
N PRO A 166 -3.37 18.89 2.94
CA PRO A 166 -4.34 17.82 3.24
C PRO A 166 -4.46 17.44 4.72
N GLY A 167 -3.40 17.69 5.51
CA GLY A 167 -3.37 17.41 6.94
C GLY A 167 -3.79 15.97 7.32
N PRO A 168 -4.37 15.77 8.51
CA PRO A 168 -4.84 14.45 8.97
C PRO A 168 -5.99 13.87 8.14
N ALA A 169 -6.75 14.71 7.43
CA ALA A 169 -7.91 14.28 6.64
C ALA A 169 -7.56 13.27 5.55
N GLY A 170 -6.36 13.37 4.94
CA GLY A 170 -5.88 12.37 3.98
C GLY A 170 -5.69 10.98 4.59
N SER A 171 -5.21 10.93 5.85
CA SER A 171 -5.05 9.67 6.58
C SER A 171 -6.39 9.04 6.96
N LEU A 172 -7.40 9.86 7.32
CA LEU A 172 -8.76 9.38 7.58
C LEU A 172 -9.40 8.78 6.33
N GLY A 173 -9.18 9.36 5.16
CA GLY A 173 -9.64 8.79 3.88
C GLY A 173 -9.09 7.38 3.65
N LYS A 174 -7.78 7.19 3.86
CA LYS A 174 -7.15 5.87 3.74
C LYS A 174 -7.71 4.86 4.74
N LEU A 175 -7.91 5.27 5.99
CA LEU A 175 -8.49 4.41 7.03
C LEU A 175 -9.91 3.97 6.68
N LEU A 176 -10.79 4.90 6.32
CA LEU A 176 -12.16 4.60 5.92
C LEU A 176 -12.23 3.67 4.71
N SER A 177 -11.35 3.90 3.73
CA SER A 177 -11.25 3.05 2.55
C SER A 177 -10.85 1.63 2.90
N SER A 178 -9.86 1.44 3.78
CA SER A 178 -9.38 0.12 4.19
C SER A 178 -10.44 -0.62 5.02
N ASP A 179 -11.09 0.06 5.97
CA ASP A 179 -12.19 -0.52 6.76
C ASP A 179 -13.36 -0.95 5.85
N ASN A 180 -13.69 -0.13 4.84
CA ASN A 180 -14.76 -0.47 3.91
C ASN A 180 -14.43 -1.68 3.02
N LEU A 181 -13.18 -1.84 2.58
CA LEU A 181 -12.75 -3.02 1.83
C LEU A 181 -12.90 -4.31 2.66
N VAL A 182 -12.52 -4.28 3.94
CA VAL A 182 -12.71 -5.43 4.85
C VAL A 182 -14.20 -5.77 4.97
N ARG A 183 -15.06 -4.77 5.09
CA ARG A 183 -16.52 -4.99 5.17
C ARG A 183 -17.10 -5.55 3.89
N ILE A 184 -16.64 -5.07 2.73
CA ILE A 184 -17.01 -5.63 1.43
C ILE A 184 -16.62 -7.11 1.36
N GLY A 185 -15.39 -7.46 1.73
CA GLY A 185 -14.93 -8.84 1.73
C GLY A 185 -15.73 -9.73 2.68
N ASN A 186 -16.06 -9.24 3.88
CA ASN A 186 -16.89 -9.98 4.84
C ASN A 186 -18.31 -10.19 4.32
N ALA A 187 -18.94 -9.15 3.78
CA ALA A 187 -20.29 -9.26 3.21
C ALA A 187 -20.30 -10.24 2.01
N ALA A 188 -19.30 -10.15 1.12
CA ALA A 188 -19.15 -11.10 0.02
C ALA A 188 -19.01 -12.55 0.51
N SER A 189 -18.21 -12.75 1.58
CA SER A 189 -18.02 -14.07 2.19
C SER A 189 -19.30 -14.62 2.79
N HIS A 190 -20.11 -13.78 3.45
CA HIS A 190 -21.42 -14.19 3.98
C HIS A 190 -22.39 -14.54 2.86
N LEU A 191 -22.45 -13.75 1.79
CA LEU A 191 -23.33 -14.01 0.66
C LEU A 191 -22.97 -15.29 -0.10
N LEU A 192 -21.67 -15.51 -0.33
CA LEU A 192 -21.18 -16.68 -1.07
C LEU A 192 -21.23 -17.97 -0.21
N GLY A 193 -21.07 -17.88 1.11
CA GLY A 193 -21.08 -19.03 1.99
C GLY A 193 -20.12 -20.14 1.53
N SER A 194 -20.63 -21.33 1.28
CA SER A 194 -19.81 -22.47 0.82
C SER A 194 -19.26 -22.30 -0.59
N ALA A 195 -19.89 -21.50 -1.44
CA ALA A 195 -19.40 -21.22 -2.80
C ALA A 195 -18.07 -20.46 -2.79
N LEU A 196 -17.76 -19.70 -1.73
CA LEU A 196 -16.48 -19.05 -1.53
C LEU A 196 -15.30 -20.04 -1.53
N VAL A 197 -15.50 -21.21 -0.92
CA VAL A 197 -14.46 -22.25 -0.78
C VAL A 197 -14.41 -23.17 -1.99
N ALA A 198 -15.56 -23.38 -2.62
CA ALA A 198 -15.71 -24.32 -3.73
C ALA A 198 -15.23 -23.77 -5.08
N ASP A 199 -14.96 -22.47 -5.19
CA ASP A 199 -14.51 -21.77 -6.42
C ASP A 199 -15.37 -22.16 -7.65
N THR A 200 -16.69 -22.09 -7.50
CA THR A 200 -17.66 -22.68 -8.44
C THR A 200 -18.26 -21.68 -9.44
N GLY A 201 -17.64 -20.51 -9.66
CA GLY A 201 -18.21 -19.56 -10.62
C GLY A 201 -17.50 -18.23 -10.71
N GLU A 202 -18.01 -17.33 -11.55
CA GLU A 202 -17.46 -15.99 -11.81
C GLU A 202 -17.34 -15.09 -10.58
N TRP A 203 -18.07 -15.39 -9.50
CA TRP A 203 -18.07 -14.64 -8.25
C TRP A 203 -17.04 -15.14 -7.23
N GLY A 204 -16.40 -16.28 -7.47
CA GLY A 204 -15.35 -16.81 -6.59
C GLY A 204 -14.16 -15.85 -6.47
N GLU A 205 -13.71 -15.27 -7.56
CA GLU A 205 -12.62 -14.30 -7.59
C GLU A 205 -12.96 -12.98 -6.86
N PHE A 206 -14.23 -12.63 -6.79
CA PHE A 206 -14.69 -11.37 -6.18
C PHE A 206 -14.28 -11.23 -4.71
N ALA A 207 -14.36 -12.30 -3.94
CA ALA A 207 -14.04 -12.26 -2.51
C ALA A 207 -12.54 -12.35 -2.22
N TRP A 208 -11.74 -12.82 -3.19
CA TRP A 208 -10.30 -13.02 -3.06
C TRP A 208 -9.45 -11.95 -3.73
N SER A 209 -10.04 -11.05 -4.49
CA SER A 209 -9.37 -9.95 -5.19
C SER A 209 -9.39 -8.65 -4.41
#